data_65cd35fa98190a4760332f8bf8c5a116
#
_entry.id   65cd35fa98190a4760332f8bf8c5a116
#
_cell.length_a   1.000
_cell.length_b   1.000
_cell.length_c   1.000
_cell.angle_alpha   90.00
_cell.angle_beta   90.00
_cell.angle_gamma   90.00
#
_symmetry.space_group_name_H-M   'P 1'
#
loop_
_entity.id
_entity.type
_entity.pdbx_description
1 polymer ?
#
loop_
_entity_poly.entity_id
_entity_poly.type
_entity_poly.pdbx_seq_one_letter_code
_entity_poly.pdbx_strand_id
1 'polypeptide(L)'
;MKVYRFLAFAIATLVIVQAGALAWAFFGMVNWITDDGGVVNKALIECDDCDQNFTAEWGFAIHMFFVGFLLIPLLSLIFLITSFFAKVPGGIGYATTVFVLVVLQVFVLPELSRSLGSGFGALHGINALLLMGVAIQAGRMATAPTSTPTEAPVAL
;
A
#
# COMPACT_ATOMS: atom_id res chain seq x y z
N MET A 1 -9.13 19.68 -3.91
CA MET A 1 -9.57 18.83 -2.78
C MET A 1 -10.15 17.47 -3.19
N LYS A 2 -11.07 17.36 -4.16
CA LYS A 2 -11.69 16.05 -4.52
C LYS A 2 -10.68 15.02 -5.03
N VAL A 3 -9.76 15.40 -5.92
CA VAL A 3 -8.72 14.50 -6.46
C VAL A 3 -7.77 14.03 -5.36
N TYR A 4 -7.28 14.93 -4.52
CA TYR A 4 -6.44 14.61 -3.38
C TYR A 4 -7.09 13.56 -2.46
N ARG A 5 -8.36 13.78 -2.09
CA ARG A 5 -9.14 12.86 -1.27
C ARG A 5 -9.33 11.50 -1.95
N PHE A 6 -9.65 11.50 -3.24
CA PHE A 6 -9.82 10.27 -4.01
C PHE A 6 -8.54 9.45 -4.02
N LEU A 7 -7.40 10.07 -4.32
CA LEU A 7 -6.10 9.39 -4.35
C LEU A 7 -5.72 8.82 -2.98
N ALA A 8 -5.94 9.57 -1.91
CA ALA A 8 -5.67 9.11 -0.55
C ALA A 8 -6.47 7.84 -0.21
N PHE A 9 -7.78 7.83 -0.47
CA PHE A 9 -8.60 6.64 -0.21
C PHE A 9 -8.33 5.51 -1.21
N ALA A 10 -7.98 5.80 -2.46
CA ALA A 10 -7.58 4.79 -3.43
C ALA A 10 -6.34 4.04 -2.94
N ILE A 11 -5.30 4.75 -2.47
CA ILE A 11 -4.10 4.14 -1.90
C ILE A 11 -4.47 3.26 -0.70
N ALA A 12 -5.28 3.77 0.25
CA ALA A 12 -5.71 2.98 1.40
C ALA A 12 -6.47 1.70 1.00
N THR A 13 -7.36 1.78 0.01
CA THR A 13 -8.09 0.63 -0.51
C THR A 13 -7.16 -0.38 -1.17
N LEU A 14 -6.16 0.08 -1.92
CA LEU A 14 -5.19 -0.80 -2.57
C LEU A 14 -4.33 -1.56 -1.56
N VAL A 15 -4.06 -1.00 -0.38
CA VAL A 15 -3.39 -1.77 0.71
C VAL A 15 -4.26 -2.95 1.16
N ILE A 16 -5.59 -2.78 1.24
CA ILE A 16 -6.51 -3.89 1.55
C ILE A 16 -6.50 -4.93 0.43
N VAL A 17 -6.54 -4.49 -0.83
CA VAL A 17 -6.45 -5.40 -2.00
C VAL A 17 -5.14 -6.19 -1.96
N GLN A 18 -4.04 -5.56 -1.60
CA GLN A 18 -2.73 -6.20 -1.44
C GLN A 18 -2.74 -7.31 -0.39
N ALA A 19 -3.33 -7.03 0.78
CA ALA A 19 -3.45 -8.02 1.84
C ALA A 19 -4.34 -9.20 1.40
N GLY A 20 -5.45 -8.92 0.73
CA GLY A 20 -6.35 -9.93 0.19
C GLY A 20 -5.69 -10.79 -0.89
N ALA A 21 -4.95 -10.19 -1.83
CA ALA A 21 -4.24 -10.90 -2.88
C ALA A 21 -3.18 -11.85 -2.30
N LEU A 22 -2.39 -11.36 -1.34
CA LEU A 22 -1.39 -12.19 -0.66
C LEU A 22 -2.03 -13.35 0.12
N ALA A 23 -3.12 -13.08 0.85
CA ALA A 23 -3.84 -14.12 1.59
C ALA A 23 -4.41 -15.18 0.63
N TRP A 24 -5.03 -14.77 -0.49
CA TRP A 24 -5.52 -15.68 -1.51
C TRP A 24 -4.41 -16.56 -2.08
N ALA A 25 -3.28 -15.96 -2.46
CA ALA A 25 -2.13 -16.71 -2.96
C ALA A 25 -1.59 -17.70 -1.93
N PHE A 26 -1.43 -17.26 -0.67
CA PHE A 26 -0.90 -18.10 0.39
C PHE A 26 -1.80 -19.31 0.70
N PHE A 27 -3.11 -19.08 0.88
CA PHE A 27 -4.05 -20.18 1.14
C PHE A 27 -4.21 -21.09 -0.08
N GLY A 28 -4.18 -20.56 -1.31
CA GLY A 28 -4.18 -21.36 -2.51
C GLY A 28 -2.95 -22.24 -2.64
N MET A 29 -1.77 -21.73 -2.29
CA MET A 29 -0.53 -22.49 -2.25
C MET A 29 -0.60 -23.61 -1.19
N VAL A 30 -1.13 -23.32 0.00
CA VAL A 30 -1.31 -24.34 1.04
C VAL A 30 -2.22 -25.47 0.56
N ASN A 31 -3.38 -25.13 -0.04
CA ASN A 31 -4.30 -26.13 -0.58
C ASN A 31 -3.65 -26.96 -1.69
N TRP A 32 -2.91 -26.32 -2.61
CA TRP A 32 -2.19 -27.01 -3.67
C TRP A 32 -1.15 -28.01 -3.11
N ILE A 33 -0.44 -27.65 -2.04
CA ILE A 33 0.52 -28.55 -1.39
C ILE A 33 -0.20 -29.73 -0.72
N THR A 34 -1.31 -29.46 0.00
CA THR A 34 -1.99 -30.49 0.83
C THR A 34 -2.88 -31.42 0.02
N ASP A 35 -3.56 -30.91 -0.98
CA ASP A 35 -4.63 -31.63 -1.69
C ASP A 35 -4.15 -32.17 -3.05
N ASP A 36 -3.27 -31.43 -3.75
CA ASP A 36 -2.77 -31.77 -5.08
C ASP A 36 -1.33 -32.33 -5.09
N GLY A 37 -0.69 -32.39 -3.91
CA GLY A 37 0.69 -32.90 -3.78
C GLY A 37 1.75 -31.94 -4.33
N GLY A 38 1.44 -30.65 -4.42
CA GLY A 38 2.36 -29.61 -4.86
C GLY A 38 3.62 -29.51 -3.99
N VAL A 39 4.76 -29.17 -4.62
CA VAL A 39 6.04 -29.03 -3.93
C VAL A 39 6.63 -27.66 -4.21
N VAL A 40 6.79 -26.84 -3.17
CA VAL A 40 7.52 -25.57 -3.25
C VAL A 40 8.99 -25.83 -2.92
N ASN A 41 9.85 -25.62 -3.90
CA ASN A 41 11.30 -25.76 -3.75
C ASN A 41 12.03 -24.60 -4.47
N LYS A 42 13.36 -24.59 -4.35
CA LYS A 42 14.18 -23.55 -4.96
C LYS A 42 14.01 -23.48 -6.48
N ALA A 43 13.92 -24.61 -7.16
CA ALA A 43 13.77 -24.65 -8.61
C ALA A 43 12.45 -24.02 -9.08
N LEU A 44 11.37 -24.23 -8.33
CA LEU A 44 10.07 -23.58 -8.61
C LEU A 44 10.14 -22.06 -8.38
N ILE A 45 10.79 -21.60 -7.31
CA ILE A 45 10.86 -20.18 -6.97
C ILE A 45 11.79 -19.40 -7.95
N GLU A 46 12.81 -20.05 -8.48
CA GLU A 46 13.78 -19.45 -9.42
C GLU A 46 13.39 -19.64 -10.90
N CYS A 47 12.26 -20.21 -11.18
CA CYS A 47 11.81 -20.46 -12.54
C CYS A 47 11.05 -19.25 -13.09
N ASP A 48 11.64 -18.59 -14.09
CA ASP A 48 11.04 -17.40 -14.73
C ASP A 48 9.95 -17.75 -15.78
N ASP A 49 10.02 -18.94 -16.39
CA ASP A 49 9.16 -19.38 -17.50
C ASP A 49 8.27 -20.60 -17.16
N CYS A 50 8.06 -20.88 -15.88
CA CYS A 50 7.18 -21.98 -15.48
C CYS A 50 5.71 -21.63 -15.66
N ASP A 51 4.94 -22.63 -16.14
CA ASP A 51 3.49 -22.55 -16.09
C ASP A 51 2.99 -22.40 -14.65
N GLN A 52 1.85 -21.73 -14.51
CA GLN A 52 1.22 -21.59 -13.19
C GLN A 52 0.85 -22.97 -12.62
N ASN A 53 1.26 -23.18 -11.37
CA ASN A 53 1.00 -24.44 -10.69
C ASN A 53 -0.40 -24.50 -10.06
N PHE A 54 -0.95 -23.34 -9.68
CA PHE A 54 -2.29 -23.21 -9.10
C PHE A 54 -2.87 -21.82 -9.39
N THR A 55 -4.18 -21.74 -9.55
CA THR A 55 -4.87 -20.49 -9.96
C THR A 55 -4.60 -19.31 -9.03
N ALA A 56 -4.53 -19.57 -7.71
CA ALA A 56 -4.31 -18.52 -6.72
C ALA A 56 -2.89 -17.92 -6.76
N GLU A 57 -1.97 -18.48 -7.55
CA GLU A 57 -0.63 -17.93 -7.77
C GLU A 57 -0.67 -16.50 -8.34
N TRP A 58 -1.73 -16.17 -9.09
CA TRP A 58 -1.99 -14.80 -9.51
C TRP A 58 -2.03 -13.78 -8.36
N GLY A 59 -2.38 -14.21 -7.16
CA GLY A 59 -2.35 -13.35 -5.98
C GLY A 59 -0.95 -12.83 -5.65
N PHE A 60 0.11 -13.63 -5.87
CA PHE A 60 1.50 -13.17 -5.74
C PHE A 60 1.84 -12.13 -6.81
N ALA A 61 1.46 -12.35 -8.07
CA ALA A 61 1.70 -11.40 -9.15
C ALA A 61 0.96 -10.06 -8.90
N ILE A 62 -0.29 -10.11 -8.44
CA ILE A 62 -1.05 -8.91 -8.04
C ILE A 62 -0.36 -8.19 -6.90
N HIS A 63 0.01 -8.93 -5.84
CA HIS A 63 0.66 -8.35 -4.66
C HIS A 63 2.02 -7.76 -5.00
N MET A 64 2.91 -8.49 -5.63
CA MET A 64 4.28 -8.06 -5.86
C MET A 64 4.37 -7.05 -7.01
N PHE A 65 3.82 -7.36 -8.17
CA PHE A 65 4.07 -6.60 -9.39
C PHE A 65 2.99 -5.57 -9.70
N PHE A 66 1.74 -6.01 -9.98
CA PHE A 66 0.72 -5.11 -10.53
C PHE A 66 0.31 -4.01 -9.55
N VAL A 67 0.01 -4.36 -8.32
CA VAL A 67 -0.45 -3.39 -7.34
C VAL A 67 0.71 -2.88 -6.49
N GLY A 68 1.60 -3.77 -6.01
CA GLY A 68 2.69 -3.42 -5.10
C GLY A 68 3.77 -2.57 -5.75
N PHE A 69 4.34 -3.04 -6.86
CA PHE A 69 5.45 -2.35 -7.52
C PHE A 69 5.00 -1.26 -8.49
N LEU A 70 3.87 -1.44 -9.19
CA LEU A 70 3.44 -0.50 -10.23
C LEU A 70 2.40 0.49 -9.73
N LEU A 71 1.23 0.02 -9.28
CA LEU A 71 0.06 0.89 -9.09
C LEU A 71 0.18 1.79 -7.86
N ILE A 72 0.55 1.24 -6.69
CA ILE A 72 0.67 2.02 -5.45
C ILE A 72 1.79 3.07 -5.54
N PRO A 73 3.03 2.77 -6.01
CA PRO A 73 4.06 3.78 -6.20
C PRO A 73 3.64 4.90 -7.16
N LEU A 74 3.03 4.55 -8.29
CA LEU A 74 2.54 5.53 -9.26
C LEU A 74 1.48 6.44 -8.64
N LEU A 75 0.47 5.89 -7.96
CA LEU A 75 -0.57 6.68 -7.31
C LEU A 75 -0.02 7.53 -6.16
N SER A 76 0.95 7.04 -5.41
CA SER A 76 1.59 7.81 -4.32
C SER A 76 2.38 9.00 -4.86
N LEU A 77 3.05 8.85 -6.00
CA LEU A 77 3.73 9.95 -6.68
C LEU A 77 2.72 10.99 -7.20
N ILE A 78 1.65 10.55 -7.86
CA ILE A 78 0.57 11.43 -8.32
C ILE A 78 -0.07 12.15 -7.12
N PHE A 79 -0.27 11.44 -6.00
CA PHE A 79 -0.81 12.00 -4.77
C PHE A 79 0.10 13.09 -4.20
N LEU A 80 1.42 12.85 -4.16
CA LEU A 80 2.41 13.83 -3.73
C LEU A 80 2.38 15.07 -4.63
N ILE A 81 2.39 14.91 -5.96
CA ILE A 81 2.33 16.04 -6.91
C ILE A 81 1.01 16.81 -6.71
N THR A 82 -0.13 16.11 -6.60
CA THR A 82 -1.45 16.73 -6.40
C THR A 82 -1.51 17.54 -5.10
N SER A 83 -0.77 17.13 -4.06
CA SER A 83 -0.78 17.78 -2.76
C SER A 83 -0.31 19.23 -2.80
N PHE A 84 0.60 19.59 -3.72
CA PHE A 84 1.08 20.97 -3.90
C PHE A 84 0.00 21.92 -4.40
N PHE A 85 -1.05 21.39 -5.04
CA PHE A 85 -2.14 22.18 -5.64
C PHE A 85 -3.46 22.07 -4.87
N ALA A 86 -3.56 21.12 -3.95
CA ALA A 86 -4.84 20.75 -3.33
C ALA A 86 -5.35 21.72 -2.25
N LYS A 87 -4.49 22.62 -1.73
CA LYS A 87 -4.82 23.58 -0.64
C LYS A 87 -5.44 22.90 0.59
N VAL A 88 -5.00 21.68 0.92
CA VAL A 88 -5.40 20.95 2.12
C VAL A 88 -4.42 21.29 3.25
N PRO A 89 -4.88 21.75 4.42
CA PRO A 89 -3.99 22.01 5.56
C PRO A 89 -3.18 20.76 5.93
N GLY A 90 -1.84 20.88 5.97
CA GLY A 90 -0.95 19.73 6.22
C GLY A 90 -0.90 18.70 5.08
N GLY A 91 -1.59 18.92 3.97
CA GLY A 91 -1.75 17.96 2.87
C GLY A 91 -0.42 17.50 2.25
N ILE A 92 0.55 18.41 2.11
CA ILE A 92 1.89 18.07 1.61
C ILE A 92 2.60 17.11 2.60
N GLY A 93 2.53 17.40 3.90
CA GLY A 93 3.13 16.53 4.92
C GLY A 93 2.57 15.10 4.90
N TYR A 94 1.23 14.95 4.83
CA TYR A 94 0.59 13.64 4.69
C TYR A 94 1.01 12.94 3.39
N ALA A 95 1.01 13.63 2.25
CA ALA A 95 1.38 13.03 0.98
C ALA A 95 2.85 12.61 0.94
N THR A 96 3.75 13.42 1.51
CA THR A 96 5.17 13.06 1.66
C THR A 96 5.33 11.83 2.55
N THR A 97 4.63 11.76 3.68
CA THR A 97 4.68 10.59 4.57
C THR A 97 4.18 9.34 3.86
N VAL A 98 3.06 9.41 3.14
CA VAL A 98 2.56 8.29 2.32
C VAL A 98 3.61 7.85 1.31
N PHE A 99 4.22 8.77 0.58
CA PHE A 99 5.24 8.46 -0.42
C PHE A 99 6.48 7.79 0.21
N VAL A 100 6.97 8.31 1.33
CA VAL A 100 8.11 7.70 2.06
C VAL A 100 7.76 6.30 2.54
N LEU A 101 6.58 6.09 3.12
CA LEU A 101 6.13 4.76 3.55
C LEU A 101 6.00 3.79 2.37
N VAL A 102 5.59 4.26 1.18
CA VAL A 102 5.57 3.45 -0.05
C VAL A 102 6.98 3.07 -0.48
N VAL A 103 7.93 4.00 -0.46
CA VAL A 103 9.34 3.70 -0.78
C VAL A 103 9.92 2.66 0.19
N LEU A 104 9.67 2.81 1.49
CA LEU A 104 10.05 1.80 2.49
C LEU A 104 9.41 0.45 2.20
N GLN A 105 8.10 0.44 1.90
CA GLN A 105 7.31 -0.76 1.66
C GLN A 105 7.82 -1.57 0.47
N VAL A 106 8.17 -0.90 -0.61
CA VAL A 106 8.45 -1.56 -1.90
C VAL A 106 9.92 -1.89 -2.08
N PHE A 107 10.81 -1.02 -1.61
CA PHE A 107 12.24 -1.15 -1.90
C PHE A 107 13.08 -1.53 -0.68
N VAL A 108 12.78 -1.00 0.48
CA VAL A 108 13.67 -1.15 1.65
C VAL A 108 13.32 -2.40 2.45
N LEU A 109 12.08 -2.56 2.86
CA LEU A 109 11.67 -3.64 3.77
C LEU A 109 11.76 -5.04 3.16
N PRO A 110 11.42 -5.27 1.89
CA PRO A 110 11.65 -6.56 1.25
C PRO A 110 13.14 -6.91 1.18
N GLU A 111 14.00 -5.94 0.87
CA GLU A 111 15.44 -6.15 0.81
C GLU A 111 16.04 -6.45 2.20
N LEU A 112 15.59 -5.75 3.25
CA LEU A 112 15.98 -6.06 4.62
C LEU A 112 15.55 -7.47 5.05
N SER A 113 14.33 -7.88 4.68
CA SER A 113 13.85 -9.23 4.96
C SER A 113 14.69 -10.30 4.26
N ARG A 114 15.11 -10.04 3.03
CA ARG A 114 15.94 -10.94 2.24
C ARG A 114 17.38 -11.03 2.76
N SER A 115 17.97 -9.89 3.13
CA SER A 115 19.41 -9.81 3.47
C SER A 115 19.69 -10.06 4.95
N LEU A 116 18.81 -9.62 5.86
CA LEU A 116 19.01 -9.67 7.30
C LEU A 116 18.16 -10.73 8.02
N GLY A 117 17.16 -11.31 7.33
CA GLY A 117 16.34 -12.39 7.84
C GLY A 117 14.85 -12.12 7.83
N SER A 118 14.08 -13.19 7.76
CA SER A 118 12.61 -13.17 7.57
C SER A 118 11.85 -12.42 8.68
N GLY A 119 12.41 -12.25 9.88
CA GLY A 119 11.81 -11.47 10.95
C GLY A 119 11.55 -10.00 10.54
N PHE A 120 12.38 -9.44 9.66
CA PHE A 120 12.16 -8.10 9.10
C PHE A 120 10.93 -8.03 8.18
N GLY A 121 10.42 -9.16 7.69
CA GLY A 121 9.15 -9.25 6.97
C GLY A 121 7.96 -8.77 7.81
N ALA A 122 8.01 -8.88 9.14
CA ALA A 122 6.98 -8.33 10.01
C ALA A 122 6.89 -6.79 9.91
N LEU A 123 8.01 -6.11 9.70
CA LEU A 123 8.04 -4.66 9.49
C LEU A 123 7.32 -4.26 8.20
N HIS A 124 7.36 -5.11 7.17
CA HIS A 124 6.61 -4.89 5.94
C HIS A 124 5.08 -4.84 6.22
N GLY A 125 4.57 -5.78 7.02
CA GLY A 125 3.15 -5.78 7.44
C GLY A 125 2.78 -4.56 8.30
N ILE A 126 3.63 -4.21 9.28
CA ILE A 126 3.42 -3.03 10.15
C ILE A 126 3.42 -1.74 9.32
N ASN A 127 4.38 -1.58 8.41
CA ASN A 127 4.47 -0.40 7.55
C ASN A 127 3.25 -0.29 6.62
N ALA A 128 2.70 -1.41 6.12
CA ALA A 128 1.47 -1.41 5.33
C ALA A 128 0.27 -0.85 6.11
N LEU A 129 0.14 -1.22 7.40
CA LEU A 129 -0.91 -0.69 8.27
C LEU A 129 -0.72 0.80 8.55
N LEU A 130 0.52 1.25 8.78
CA LEU A 130 0.85 2.67 8.93
C LEU A 130 0.53 3.45 7.66
N LEU A 131 0.92 2.95 6.50
CA LEU A 131 0.63 3.53 5.19
C LEU A 131 -0.88 3.71 5.00
N MET A 132 -1.66 2.67 5.26
CA MET A 132 -3.12 2.72 5.18
C MET A 132 -3.71 3.77 6.12
N GLY A 133 -3.26 3.79 7.39
CA GLY A 133 -3.73 4.73 8.40
C GLY A 133 -3.46 6.18 8.02
N VAL A 134 -2.24 6.48 7.55
CA VAL A 134 -1.84 7.83 7.10
C VAL A 134 -2.63 8.25 5.86
N ALA A 135 -2.83 7.35 4.90
CA ALA A 135 -3.62 7.63 3.71
C ALA A 135 -5.10 7.92 4.04
N ILE A 136 -5.71 7.14 4.95
CA ILE A 136 -7.07 7.41 5.44
C ILE A 136 -7.14 8.79 6.10
N GLN A 137 -6.19 9.11 6.97
CA GLN A 137 -6.16 10.40 7.66
C GLN A 137 -6.02 11.55 6.67
N ALA A 138 -5.14 11.43 5.69
CA ALA A 138 -4.99 12.42 4.61
C ALA A 138 -6.32 12.67 3.86
N GLY A 139 -7.04 11.60 3.54
CA GLY A 139 -8.36 11.69 2.89
C GLY A 139 -9.42 12.40 3.74
N ARG A 140 -9.41 12.16 5.06
CA ARG A 140 -10.30 12.80 6.03
C ARG A 140 -10.01 14.29 6.19
N MET A 141 -8.74 14.70 6.23
CA MET A 141 -8.34 16.10 6.33
C MET A 141 -8.86 16.94 5.15
N ALA A 142 -8.99 16.34 3.98
CA ALA A 142 -9.55 17.01 2.80
C ALA A 142 -11.07 17.27 2.88
N THR A 143 -11.76 16.76 3.90
CA THR A 143 -13.19 16.95 4.13
C THR A 143 -13.50 17.87 5.30
N ALA A 144 -12.51 18.21 6.13
CA ALA A 144 -12.73 19.09 7.28
C ALA A 144 -13.23 20.47 6.81
N PRO A 145 -14.31 21.00 7.36
CA PRO A 145 -14.74 22.39 7.11
C PRO A 145 -13.60 23.31 7.52
N THR A 146 -13.24 24.27 6.66
CA THR A 146 -12.40 25.40 7.09
C THR A 146 -13.17 26.15 8.17
N SER A 147 -12.75 26.07 9.41
CA SER A 147 -13.31 26.88 10.49
C SER A 147 -13.14 28.34 10.10
N THR A 148 -14.24 28.99 9.73
CA THR A 148 -14.27 30.45 9.58
C THR A 148 -13.90 31.01 10.97
N PRO A 149 -12.91 31.92 11.08
CA PRO A 149 -12.66 32.57 12.33
C PRO A 149 -13.95 33.22 12.82
N THR A 150 -14.42 32.82 14.00
CA THR A 150 -15.56 33.51 14.65
C THR A 150 -15.10 34.94 14.88
N GLU A 151 -15.67 35.88 14.13
CA GLU A 151 -15.46 37.29 14.37
C GLU A 151 -15.84 37.58 15.82
N ALA A 152 -14.88 38.05 16.62
CA ALA A 152 -15.14 38.43 18.01
C ALA A 152 -16.21 39.53 18.01
N PRO A 153 -17.21 39.48 18.92
CA PRO A 153 -18.21 40.52 19.02
C PRO A 153 -17.52 41.87 19.23
N VAL A 154 -17.75 42.83 18.37
CA VAL A 154 -17.34 44.22 18.58
C VAL A 154 -18.10 44.72 19.80
N ALA A 155 -17.40 44.94 20.92
CA ALA A 155 -17.98 45.60 22.09
C ALA A 155 -18.26 47.07 21.71
N LEU A 156 -19.53 47.47 21.73
CA LEU A 156 -19.98 48.84 21.62
C LEU A 156 -19.79 49.57 22.96
#